data_f1683e0b0d75c3b5444a688465affef3
#
_entry.id   f1683e0b0d75c3b5444a688465affef3
#
_cell.length_a   1.000
_cell.length_b   1.000
_cell.length_c   1.000
_cell.angle_alpha   90.00
_cell.angle_beta   90.00
_cell.angle_gamma   90.00
#
_symmetry.space_group_name_H-M   'P 1'
#
loop_
_entity.id
_entity.type
_entity.pdbx_description
1 polymer ?
#
loop_
_entity_poly.entity_id
_entity_poly.type
_entity_poly.pdbx_seq_one_letter_code
_entity_poly.pdbx_strand_id
1 'polypeptide(L)'
;VGGADAVDVMVGFPWELLGPKRVGVKLIGQLNGWTSGKDVILKLAGILTVAGGTNKIIEYFGSGTESLSCTAKGTVTNMGAELGATTSVFPFDRRMGDYLRATGRADVATLAEQNAAHLTADAEVLAQPEKYYDEIVEIDLSKLEPHVVGPHTPDLARPVSKLAADVKREDYPAQIKAALIGSCTNSSYEDIGRAAHVARQARAKGLKARTPLLVTPGSEQGRATIERDGLLADLEAIGATVLANACGPCIGQWERTDIGKGERNSILTSYNRNFPRRNDGNASTHAFIASPEVVVAYALTGRLDTDPIHDGVQLDGATL
;
A
#
# COMPACT_ATOMS: atom_id res chain seq x y z
N VAL A 1 10.75 1.77 17.72
CA VAL A 1 11.02 1.40 19.13
C VAL A 1 11.70 0.05 19.15
N GLY A 2 12.91 -0.02 19.66
CA GLY A 2 13.63 -1.27 19.85
C GLY A 2 13.03 -2.08 21.02
N GLY A 3 13.42 -3.36 21.13
CA GLY A 3 12.93 -4.19 22.23
C GLY A 3 13.35 -3.68 23.60
N ALA A 4 14.55 -3.11 23.74
CA ALA A 4 15.05 -2.50 24.96
C ALA A 4 14.20 -1.27 25.35
N ASP A 5 13.97 -0.36 24.41
CA ASP A 5 13.12 0.83 24.63
C ASP A 5 11.70 0.45 25.05
N ALA A 6 11.15 -0.63 24.46
CA ALA A 6 9.82 -1.12 24.82
C ALA A 6 9.78 -1.59 26.29
N VAL A 7 10.82 -2.26 26.77
CA VAL A 7 10.92 -2.68 28.18
C VAL A 7 10.97 -1.48 29.12
N ASP A 8 11.76 -0.46 28.77
CA ASP A 8 11.85 0.77 29.57
C ASP A 8 10.49 1.47 29.68
N VAL A 9 9.77 1.61 28.58
CA VAL A 9 8.42 2.18 28.57
C VAL A 9 7.43 1.34 29.40
N MET A 10 7.51 0.01 29.31
CA MET A 10 6.64 -0.90 30.06
C MET A 10 6.83 -0.79 31.58
N VAL A 11 8.02 -0.44 32.05
CA VAL A 11 8.32 -0.25 33.50
C VAL A 11 8.21 1.22 33.93
N GLY A 12 7.73 2.11 33.05
CA GLY A 12 7.39 3.50 33.35
C GLY A 12 8.54 4.50 33.13
N PHE A 13 9.63 4.11 32.49
CA PHE A 13 10.65 5.05 32.05
C PHE A 13 10.23 5.82 30.81
N PRO A 14 10.62 7.10 30.67
CA PRO A 14 10.35 7.86 29.47
C PRO A 14 11.15 7.32 28.28
N TRP A 15 10.52 7.31 27.10
CA TRP A 15 11.24 7.06 25.87
C TRP A 15 11.86 8.36 25.35
N GLU A 16 13.17 8.45 25.40
CA GLU A 16 13.91 9.61 24.92
C GLU A 16 14.07 9.55 23.41
N LEU A 17 13.61 10.59 22.73
CA LEU A 17 13.78 10.76 21.29
C LEU A 17 14.65 11.96 21.00
N LEU A 18 15.61 11.78 20.07
CA LEU A 18 16.25 12.94 19.44
C LEU A 18 15.18 13.78 18.75
N GLY A 19 15.14 15.10 18.98
CA GLY A 19 14.15 15.99 18.37
C GLY A 19 14.11 15.82 16.86
N PRO A 20 13.00 15.25 16.29
CA PRO A 20 12.94 14.93 14.86
C PRO A 20 12.74 16.20 14.03
N LYS A 21 13.27 16.20 12.82
CA LYS A 21 12.91 17.17 11.78
C LYS A 21 11.49 16.88 11.27
N ARG A 22 10.87 17.86 10.65
CA ARG A 22 9.50 17.77 10.12
C ARG A 22 9.52 17.84 8.59
N VAL A 23 8.93 16.85 7.96
CA VAL A 23 8.67 16.84 6.52
C VAL A 23 7.18 17.09 6.30
N GLY A 24 6.85 18.21 5.66
CA GLY A 24 5.49 18.49 5.23
C GLY A 24 5.23 17.86 3.86
N VAL A 25 4.27 16.95 3.76
CA VAL A 25 3.82 16.39 2.48
C VAL A 25 2.50 17.05 2.10
N LYS A 26 2.57 17.99 1.16
CA LYS A 26 1.42 18.72 0.66
C LYS A 26 0.72 17.92 -0.43
N LEU A 27 -0.50 17.49 -0.15
CA LEU A 27 -1.37 16.80 -1.09
C LEU A 27 -2.36 17.79 -1.69
N ILE A 28 -2.42 17.88 -3.02
CA ILE A 28 -3.39 18.70 -3.76
C ILE A 28 -4.16 17.84 -4.76
N GLY A 29 -5.31 18.33 -5.22
CA GLY A 29 -6.16 17.58 -6.15
C GLY A 29 -6.87 16.38 -5.51
N GLN A 30 -7.26 15.41 -6.32
CA GLN A 30 -8.01 14.21 -5.89
C GLN A 30 -7.50 12.97 -6.62
N LEU A 31 -7.52 11.83 -5.95
CA LEU A 31 -7.26 10.54 -6.59
C LEU A 31 -8.32 10.24 -7.65
N ASN A 32 -7.90 9.67 -8.74
CA ASN A 32 -8.78 9.28 -9.84
C ASN A 32 -8.41 7.91 -10.42
N GLY A 33 -9.36 7.30 -11.13
CA GLY A 33 -9.15 6.05 -11.85
C GLY A 33 -8.59 4.93 -10.98
N TRP A 34 -7.44 4.41 -11.38
CA TRP A 34 -6.75 3.29 -10.73
C TRP A 34 -5.89 3.69 -9.53
N THR A 35 -5.74 4.99 -9.24
CA THR A 35 -4.89 5.43 -8.13
C THR A 35 -5.55 5.24 -6.76
N SER A 36 -4.74 4.96 -5.77
CA SER A 36 -5.13 4.70 -4.38
C SER A 36 -4.17 5.35 -3.39
N GLY A 37 -4.45 5.26 -2.10
CA GLY A 37 -3.52 5.69 -1.06
C GLY A 37 -2.17 4.99 -1.13
N LYS A 38 -2.15 3.74 -1.64
CA LYS A 38 -0.89 3.02 -1.89
C LYS A 38 0.03 3.78 -2.83
N ASP A 39 -0.50 4.31 -3.92
CA ASP A 39 0.30 5.00 -4.93
C ASP A 39 0.91 6.31 -4.40
N VAL A 40 0.22 6.96 -3.47
CA VAL A 40 0.74 8.16 -2.77
C VAL A 40 2.03 7.82 -2.03
N ILE A 41 2.02 6.77 -1.22
CA ILE A 41 3.20 6.40 -0.43
C ILE A 41 4.30 5.76 -1.28
N LEU A 42 3.96 5.01 -2.34
CA LEU A 42 4.96 4.50 -3.28
C LEU A 42 5.65 5.63 -4.03
N LYS A 43 4.91 6.66 -4.44
CA LYS A 43 5.47 7.87 -5.04
C LYS A 43 6.39 8.60 -4.06
N LEU A 44 5.95 8.77 -2.82
CA LEU A 44 6.74 9.42 -1.78
C LEU A 44 8.02 8.63 -1.45
N ALA A 45 7.95 7.31 -1.43
CA ALA A 45 9.12 6.45 -1.25
C ALA A 45 10.17 6.67 -2.35
N GLY A 46 9.74 6.84 -3.59
CA GLY A 46 10.65 7.20 -4.68
C GLY A 46 11.28 8.58 -4.56
N ILE A 47 10.65 9.51 -3.85
CA ILE A 47 11.16 10.86 -3.62
C ILE A 47 12.12 10.90 -2.42
N LEU A 48 11.69 10.38 -1.26
CA LEU A 48 12.44 10.46 0.00
C LEU A 48 13.46 9.35 0.17
N THR A 49 13.33 8.23 -0.54
CA THR A 49 14.07 6.98 -0.38
C THR A 49 13.83 6.30 0.98
N VAL A 50 14.41 5.11 1.17
CA VAL A 50 14.29 4.32 2.42
C VAL A 50 14.98 4.96 3.64
N ALA A 51 15.80 5.97 3.45
CA ALA A 51 16.53 6.67 4.50
C ALA A 51 16.07 8.13 4.70
N GLY A 52 15.28 8.66 3.76
CA GLY A 52 14.92 10.08 3.73
C GLY A 52 14.05 10.54 4.89
N GLY A 53 13.33 9.62 5.52
CA GLY A 53 12.52 9.86 6.73
C GLY A 53 13.27 9.67 8.05
N THR A 54 14.52 9.23 8.03
CA THR A 54 15.29 8.93 9.25
C THR A 54 15.38 10.15 10.16
N ASN A 55 14.98 9.99 11.42
CA ASN A 55 14.87 11.05 12.41
C ASN A 55 13.96 12.20 11.96
N LYS A 56 12.91 11.90 11.20
CA LYS A 56 11.90 12.87 10.75
C LYS A 56 10.48 12.40 11.11
N ILE A 57 9.60 13.37 11.29
CA ILE A 57 8.14 13.19 11.33
C ILE A 57 7.61 13.62 9.97
N ILE A 58 6.74 12.81 9.38
CA ILE A 58 6.05 13.13 8.13
C ILE A 58 4.64 13.60 8.45
N GLU A 59 4.34 14.84 8.13
CA GLU A 59 3.02 15.44 8.32
C GLU A 59 2.37 15.71 6.97
N TYR A 60 1.18 15.15 6.75
CA TYR A 60 0.43 15.34 5.52
C TYR A 60 -0.55 16.49 5.68
N PHE A 61 -0.60 17.39 4.70
CA PHE A 61 -1.48 18.57 4.70
C PHE A 61 -1.95 18.92 3.28
N GLY A 62 -2.80 19.93 3.16
CA GLY A 62 -3.35 20.40 1.89
C GLY A 62 -4.70 19.78 1.55
N SER A 63 -5.38 20.32 0.53
CA SER A 63 -6.75 19.96 0.17
C SER A 63 -6.92 18.51 -0.29
N GLY A 64 -5.86 17.88 -0.80
CA GLY A 64 -5.88 16.50 -1.24
C GLY A 64 -6.07 15.49 -0.10
N THR A 65 -5.73 15.86 1.16
CA THR A 65 -5.90 14.97 2.32
C THR A 65 -7.34 14.56 2.53
N GLU A 66 -8.29 15.43 2.25
CA GLU A 66 -9.72 15.17 2.39
C GLU A 66 -10.27 14.18 1.35
N SER A 67 -9.58 13.98 0.25
CA SER A 67 -9.96 13.01 -0.78
C SER A 67 -9.64 11.56 -0.38
N LEU A 68 -8.72 11.36 0.56
CA LEU A 68 -8.30 10.04 1.02
C LEU A 68 -9.28 9.50 2.08
N SER A 69 -9.63 8.22 1.97
CA SER A 69 -10.36 7.52 3.03
C SER A 69 -9.49 7.34 4.28
N CYS A 70 -10.11 7.01 5.40
CA CYS A 70 -9.39 6.69 6.64
C CYS A 70 -8.43 5.51 6.45
N THR A 71 -8.85 4.46 5.75
CA THR A 71 -8.02 3.29 5.46
C THR A 71 -6.88 3.61 4.49
N ALA A 72 -7.11 4.46 3.48
CA ALA A 72 -6.05 4.95 2.60
C ALA A 72 -4.98 5.75 3.36
N LYS A 73 -5.39 6.64 4.29
CA LYS A 73 -4.46 7.34 5.19
C LYS A 73 -3.68 6.35 6.07
N GLY A 74 -4.36 5.30 6.56
CA GLY A 74 -3.73 4.21 7.30
C GLY A 74 -2.65 3.49 6.48
N THR A 75 -2.90 3.19 5.20
CA THR A 75 -1.90 2.61 4.29
C THR A 75 -0.69 3.54 4.11
N VAL A 76 -0.94 4.83 3.91
CA VAL A 76 0.13 5.83 3.72
C VAL A 76 1.00 5.92 4.98
N THR A 77 0.40 6.04 6.16
CA THR A 77 1.16 6.15 7.42
C THR A 77 1.84 4.84 7.81
N ASN A 78 1.24 3.69 7.52
CA ASN A 78 1.86 2.39 7.75
C ASN A 78 3.22 2.27 7.03
N MET A 79 3.28 2.70 5.78
CA MET A 79 4.51 2.64 4.99
C MET A 79 5.48 3.82 5.25
N GLY A 80 5.15 4.75 6.12
CA GLY A 80 6.11 5.73 6.62
C GLY A 80 7.32 5.09 7.29
N ALA A 81 7.15 3.92 7.89
CA ALA A 81 8.24 3.11 8.45
C ALA A 81 9.25 2.67 7.38
N GLU A 82 8.81 2.44 6.14
CA GLU A 82 9.69 2.04 5.02
C GLU A 82 10.56 3.20 4.52
N LEU A 83 10.22 4.42 4.89
CA LEU A 83 11.02 5.63 4.65
C LEU A 83 12.00 5.92 5.80
N GLY A 84 11.98 5.10 6.86
CA GLY A 84 12.73 5.34 8.09
C GLY A 84 12.13 6.42 9.00
N ALA A 85 10.89 6.87 8.75
CA ALA A 85 10.26 7.92 9.52
C ALA A 85 9.98 7.50 10.97
N THR A 86 10.18 8.44 11.91
CA THR A 86 9.84 8.25 13.32
C THR A 86 8.33 8.09 13.48
N THR A 87 7.55 8.88 12.77
CA THR A 87 6.08 8.78 12.69
C THR A 87 5.56 9.48 11.45
N SER A 88 4.28 9.21 11.14
CA SER A 88 3.53 9.87 10.08
C SER A 88 2.15 10.26 10.59
N VAL A 89 1.67 11.45 10.21
CA VAL A 89 0.43 12.02 10.74
C VAL A 89 -0.42 12.65 9.61
N PHE A 90 -1.73 12.43 9.68
CA PHE A 90 -2.75 13.15 8.90
C PHE A 90 -3.61 14.01 9.83
N PRO A 91 -4.11 15.15 9.37
CA PRO A 91 -5.11 15.89 10.12
C PRO A 91 -6.40 15.09 10.22
N PHE A 92 -7.13 15.26 11.34
CA PHE A 92 -8.47 14.68 11.50
C PHE A 92 -9.43 15.31 10.49
N ASP A 93 -10.29 14.48 9.92
CA ASP A 93 -11.36 14.92 9.02
C ASP A 93 -12.64 14.10 9.17
N ARG A 94 -13.68 14.50 8.44
CA ARG A 94 -14.97 13.84 8.43
C ARG A 94 -14.88 12.34 8.09
N ARG A 95 -14.02 11.96 7.13
CA ARG A 95 -13.87 10.54 6.71
C ARG A 95 -13.34 9.66 7.84
N MET A 96 -12.47 10.21 8.70
CA MET A 96 -12.02 9.51 9.91
C MET A 96 -13.16 9.34 10.91
N GLY A 97 -14.00 10.39 11.11
CA GLY A 97 -15.20 10.31 11.94
C GLY A 97 -16.20 9.27 11.43
N ASP A 98 -16.47 9.26 10.13
CA ASP A 98 -17.36 8.27 9.50
C ASP A 98 -16.82 6.84 9.66
N TYR A 99 -15.51 6.63 9.50
CA TYR A 99 -14.88 5.33 9.74
C TYR A 99 -15.02 4.88 11.19
N LEU A 100 -14.82 5.77 12.16
CA LEU A 100 -14.98 5.45 13.58
C LEU A 100 -16.42 5.00 13.87
N ARG A 101 -17.41 5.68 13.31
CA ARG A 101 -18.84 5.29 13.45
C ARG A 101 -19.12 3.94 12.80
N ALA A 102 -18.66 3.74 11.58
CA ALA A 102 -18.85 2.49 10.85
C ALA A 102 -18.23 1.27 11.56
N THR A 103 -17.20 1.51 12.38
CA THR A 103 -16.49 0.47 13.15
C THR A 103 -16.90 0.41 14.63
N GLY A 104 -18.07 0.93 15.00
CA GLY A 104 -18.64 0.81 16.34
C GLY A 104 -18.02 1.74 17.40
N ARG A 105 -17.32 2.81 16.98
CA ARG A 105 -16.64 3.77 17.86
C ARG A 105 -17.23 5.18 17.74
N ALA A 106 -18.57 5.27 17.79
CA ALA A 106 -19.27 6.54 17.62
C ALA A 106 -18.98 7.58 18.72
N ASP A 107 -18.73 7.13 19.94
CA ASP A 107 -18.31 7.95 21.08
C ASP A 107 -16.95 8.61 20.82
N VAL A 108 -15.99 7.85 20.31
CA VAL A 108 -14.66 8.36 19.91
C VAL A 108 -14.77 9.35 18.75
N ALA A 109 -15.64 9.08 17.77
CA ALA A 109 -15.91 10.00 16.67
C ALA A 109 -16.45 11.34 17.18
N THR A 110 -17.41 11.30 18.11
CA THR A 110 -18.00 12.49 18.73
C THR A 110 -16.94 13.28 19.51
N LEU A 111 -16.09 12.60 20.30
CA LEU A 111 -15.00 13.25 21.03
C LEU A 111 -14.01 13.92 20.08
N ALA A 112 -13.61 13.23 19.01
CA ALA A 112 -12.70 13.78 18.01
C ALA A 112 -13.28 15.03 17.31
N GLU A 113 -14.56 14.99 16.95
CA GLU A 113 -15.26 16.15 16.34
C GLU A 113 -15.35 17.34 17.26
N GLN A 114 -15.62 17.13 18.56
CA GLN A 114 -15.63 18.20 19.58
C GLN A 114 -14.25 18.85 19.74
N ASN A 115 -13.19 18.13 19.44
CA ASN A 115 -11.82 18.58 19.55
C ASN A 115 -11.12 18.78 18.18
N ALA A 116 -11.88 18.84 17.09
CA ALA A 116 -11.34 18.89 15.73
C ALA A 116 -10.32 20.01 15.52
N ALA A 117 -10.53 21.18 16.14
CA ALA A 117 -9.60 22.31 16.06
C ALA A 117 -8.18 21.99 16.61
N HIS A 118 -8.07 21.02 17.50
CA HIS A 118 -6.79 20.58 18.08
C HIS A 118 -6.20 19.36 17.35
N LEU A 119 -6.92 18.80 16.39
CA LEU A 119 -6.54 17.61 15.63
C LEU A 119 -6.22 17.91 14.16
N THR A 120 -6.07 19.17 13.83
CA THR A 120 -5.67 19.68 12.50
C THR A 120 -4.41 20.52 12.63
N ALA A 121 -3.73 20.75 11.51
CA ALA A 121 -2.61 21.68 11.51
C ALA A 121 -3.06 23.12 11.87
N ASP A 122 -2.24 23.84 12.60
CA ASP A 122 -2.50 25.25 12.96
C ASP A 122 -2.61 26.10 11.69
N ALA A 123 -3.49 27.12 11.72
CA ALA A 123 -3.72 28.00 10.58
C ALA A 123 -2.44 28.69 10.09
N GLU A 124 -1.52 29.00 11.00
CA GLU A 124 -0.24 29.62 10.70
C GLU A 124 0.68 28.67 9.91
N VAL A 125 0.67 27.36 10.23
CA VAL A 125 1.42 26.33 9.51
C VAL A 125 0.88 26.20 8.08
N LEU A 126 -0.43 26.21 7.92
CA LEU A 126 -1.06 26.14 6.59
C LEU A 126 -0.79 27.39 5.74
N ALA A 127 -0.71 28.57 6.39
CA ALA A 127 -0.46 29.83 5.69
C ALA A 127 1.01 30.02 5.27
N GLN A 128 1.95 29.47 6.04
CA GLN A 128 3.39 29.66 5.83
C GLN A 128 4.16 28.35 6.14
N PRO A 129 3.88 27.25 5.42
CA PRO A 129 4.43 25.94 5.73
C PRO A 129 5.97 25.91 5.72
N GLU A 130 6.61 26.72 4.89
CA GLU A 130 8.07 26.84 4.78
C GLU A 130 8.76 27.35 6.05
N LYS A 131 8.01 27.94 6.99
CA LYS A 131 8.54 28.35 8.30
C LYS A 131 8.53 27.23 9.34
N TYR A 132 7.70 26.22 9.13
CA TYR A 132 7.41 25.18 10.13
C TYR A 132 7.95 23.81 9.75
N TYR A 133 8.08 23.52 8.45
CA TYR A 133 8.66 22.26 7.95
C TYR A 133 10.11 22.49 7.53
N ASP A 134 10.97 21.53 7.85
CA ASP A 134 12.37 21.51 7.41
C ASP A 134 12.49 21.13 5.92
N GLU A 135 11.50 20.43 5.41
CA GLU A 135 11.39 19.98 4.02
C GLU A 135 9.92 19.91 3.60
N ILE A 136 9.60 20.27 2.36
CA ILE A 136 8.24 20.18 1.82
C ILE A 136 8.29 19.39 0.52
N VAL A 137 7.41 18.40 0.42
CA VAL A 137 7.17 17.62 -0.79
C VAL A 137 5.72 17.85 -1.23
N GLU A 138 5.50 18.26 -2.48
CA GLU A 138 4.16 18.40 -3.04
C GLU A 138 3.83 17.23 -3.98
N ILE A 139 2.64 16.65 -3.82
CA ILE A 139 2.10 15.61 -4.69
C ILE A 139 0.71 16.04 -5.17
N ASP A 140 0.57 16.22 -6.48
CA ASP A 140 -0.72 16.44 -7.13
C ASP A 140 -1.39 15.08 -7.40
N LEU A 141 -2.40 14.76 -6.59
CA LEU A 141 -3.14 13.49 -6.68
C LEU A 141 -3.86 13.33 -8.03
N SER A 142 -4.23 14.45 -8.68
CA SER A 142 -4.92 14.42 -9.97
C SER A 142 -4.00 14.03 -11.13
N LYS A 143 -2.68 14.12 -10.92
CA LYS A 143 -1.64 13.74 -11.90
C LYS A 143 -0.93 12.44 -11.52
N LEU A 144 -1.31 11.85 -10.39
CA LEU A 144 -0.70 10.61 -9.94
C LEU A 144 -1.16 9.46 -10.84
N GLU A 145 -0.22 8.67 -11.32
CA GLU A 145 -0.47 7.37 -11.93
C GLU A 145 -0.31 6.26 -10.88
N PRO A 146 -0.90 5.07 -11.07
CA PRO A 146 -0.55 3.89 -10.30
C PRO A 146 0.96 3.64 -10.34
N HIS A 147 1.55 3.31 -9.21
CA HIS A 147 2.98 3.10 -9.06
C HIS A 147 3.31 1.65 -8.73
N VAL A 148 4.47 1.22 -9.21
CA VAL A 148 5.12 -0.03 -8.82
C VAL A 148 6.51 0.28 -8.28
N VAL A 149 6.87 -0.31 -7.15
CA VAL A 149 8.22 -0.21 -6.60
C VAL A 149 8.94 -1.55 -6.61
N GLY A 150 10.25 -1.51 -6.66
CA GLY A 150 11.10 -2.71 -6.67
C GLY A 150 11.74 -2.99 -8.03
N PRO A 151 12.49 -4.11 -8.12
CA PRO A 151 12.66 -5.10 -7.07
C PRO A 151 13.67 -4.69 -5.98
N HIS A 152 13.71 -5.46 -4.90
CA HIS A 152 14.73 -5.45 -3.85
C HIS A 152 14.76 -4.24 -2.92
N THR A 153 14.02 -3.17 -3.22
CA THR A 153 13.89 -1.98 -2.36
C THR A 153 12.54 -1.29 -2.61
N PRO A 154 11.88 -0.75 -1.56
CA PRO A 154 10.59 -0.08 -1.72
C PRO A 154 10.67 1.34 -2.28
N ASP A 155 11.86 1.89 -2.51
CA ASP A 155 12.07 3.24 -3.06
C ASP A 155 12.43 3.26 -4.55
N LEU A 156 12.63 2.11 -5.18
CA LEU A 156 12.79 2.01 -6.63
C LEU A 156 11.42 2.14 -7.32
N ALA A 157 10.87 3.36 -7.25
CA ALA A 157 9.51 3.66 -7.68
C ALA A 157 9.43 4.09 -9.15
N ARG A 158 8.37 3.66 -9.82
CA ARG A 158 8.02 4.09 -11.17
C ARG A 158 6.50 4.04 -11.40
N PRO A 159 5.96 4.89 -12.29
CA PRO A 159 4.60 4.71 -12.79
C PRO A 159 4.46 3.36 -13.50
N VAL A 160 3.27 2.76 -13.44
CA VAL A 160 2.97 1.51 -14.16
C VAL A 160 3.29 1.63 -15.65
N SER A 161 3.01 2.77 -16.27
CA SER A 161 3.31 3.05 -17.69
C SER A 161 4.79 2.88 -18.07
N LYS A 162 5.72 2.84 -17.11
CA LYS A 162 7.17 2.66 -17.33
C LYS A 162 7.65 1.24 -17.01
N LEU A 163 6.84 0.43 -16.31
CA LEU A 163 7.28 -0.87 -15.83
C LEU A 163 7.70 -1.82 -16.97
N ALA A 164 6.90 -1.92 -18.02
CA ALA A 164 7.19 -2.83 -19.14
C ALA A 164 8.52 -2.52 -19.84
N ALA A 165 8.86 -1.23 -19.97
CA ALA A 165 10.13 -0.80 -20.52
C ALA A 165 11.30 -1.12 -19.57
N ASP A 166 11.12 -0.90 -18.28
CA ASP A 166 12.13 -1.19 -17.26
C ASP A 166 12.39 -2.70 -17.15
N VAL A 167 11.36 -3.54 -17.19
CA VAL A 167 11.50 -5.01 -17.20
C VAL A 167 12.44 -5.47 -18.33
N LYS A 168 12.28 -4.90 -19.52
CA LYS A 168 13.15 -5.22 -20.67
C LYS A 168 14.56 -4.67 -20.51
N ARG A 169 14.69 -3.42 -20.06
CA ARG A 169 16.00 -2.75 -19.92
C ARG A 169 16.87 -3.41 -18.87
N GLU A 170 16.27 -3.77 -17.73
CA GLU A 170 16.97 -4.32 -16.56
C GLU A 170 17.01 -5.86 -16.56
N ASP A 171 16.48 -6.51 -17.59
CA ASP A 171 16.39 -7.97 -17.70
C ASP A 171 15.70 -8.62 -16.48
N TYR A 172 14.62 -8.00 -15.99
CA TYR A 172 13.83 -8.63 -14.92
C TYR A 172 13.04 -9.82 -15.47
N PRO A 173 12.86 -10.92 -14.71
CA PRO A 173 11.98 -12.00 -15.11
C PRO A 173 10.56 -11.46 -15.34
N ALA A 174 10.11 -11.44 -16.59
CA ALA A 174 8.82 -10.84 -16.95
C ALA A 174 7.62 -11.66 -16.45
N GLN A 175 7.75 -12.99 -16.38
CA GLN A 175 6.69 -13.86 -15.87
C GLN A 175 6.54 -13.68 -14.35
N ILE A 176 5.31 -13.41 -13.92
CA ILE A 176 4.95 -13.35 -12.51
C ILE A 176 4.68 -14.79 -12.04
N LYS A 177 5.44 -15.27 -11.07
CA LYS A 177 5.27 -16.60 -10.49
C LYS A 177 4.21 -16.64 -9.39
N ALA A 178 3.98 -15.54 -8.69
CA ALA A 178 2.88 -15.38 -7.75
C ALA A 178 2.49 -13.91 -7.59
N ALA A 179 1.21 -13.65 -7.42
CA ALA A 179 0.63 -12.37 -7.08
C ALA A 179 -0.01 -12.47 -5.68
N LEU A 180 0.26 -11.50 -4.80
CA LEU A 180 -0.14 -11.58 -3.40
C LEU A 180 -0.78 -10.27 -2.94
N ILE A 181 -1.97 -10.37 -2.33
CA ILE A 181 -2.69 -9.24 -1.75
C ILE A 181 -2.82 -9.44 -0.25
N GLY A 182 -2.72 -8.36 0.51
CA GLY A 182 -3.12 -8.36 1.91
C GLY A 182 -2.04 -8.00 2.90
N SER A 183 -1.99 -8.74 3.99
CA SER A 183 -1.33 -8.48 5.25
C SER A 183 -1.84 -7.18 5.93
N CYS A 184 -1.09 -6.59 6.88
CA CYS A 184 -1.55 -5.40 7.61
C CYS A 184 -1.65 -4.13 6.77
N THR A 185 -0.95 -4.05 5.63
CA THR A 185 -0.82 -2.82 4.85
C THR A 185 -1.99 -2.59 3.89
N ASN A 186 -2.41 -3.63 3.16
CA ASN A 186 -3.48 -3.53 2.16
C ASN A 186 -4.45 -4.71 2.22
N SER A 187 -5.22 -4.74 3.29
CA SER A 187 -6.27 -5.75 3.52
C SER A 187 -7.53 -5.15 4.16
N SER A 188 -7.67 -3.82 4.09
CA SER A 188 -8.89 -3.16 4.52
C SER A 188 -10.08 -3.60 3.64
N TYR A 189 -11.29 -3.35 4.12
CA TYR A 189 -12.51 -3.57 3.33
C TYR A 189 -12.44 -2.83 1.98
N GLU A 190 -11.91 -1.61 1.96
CA GLU A 190 -11.72 -0.82 0.75
C GLU A 190 -10.69 -1.45 -0.19
N ASP A 191 -9.53 -1.86 0.31
CA ASP A 191 -8.48 -2.50 -0.48
C ASP A 191 -8.98 -3.77 -1.17
N ILE A 192 -9.62 -4.65 -0.41
CA ILE A 192 -10.19 -5.89 -0.95
C ILE A 192 -11.37 -5.59 -1.88
N GLY A 193 -12.18 -4.56 -1.57
CA GLY A 193 -13.28 -4.11 -2.42
C GLY A 193 -12.82 -3.63 -3.80
N ARG A 194 -11.72 -2.87 -3.87
CA ARG A 194 -11.11 -2.42 -5.13
C ARG A 194 -10.57 -3.62 -5.94
N ALA A 195 -9.85 -4.52 -5.29
CA ALA A 195 -9.36 -5.76 -5.91
C ALA A 195 -10.51 -6.64 -6.44
N ALA A 196 -11.55 -6.84 -5.63
CA ALA A 196 -12.74 -7.61 -6.00
C ALA A 196 -13.52 -6.96 -7.15
N HIS A 197 -13.54 -5.61 -7.23
CA HIS A 197 -14.16 -4.91 -8.35
C HIS A 197 -13.50 -5.25 -9.70
N VAL A 198 -12.17 -5.30 -9.75
CA VAL A 198 -11.43 -5.75 -10.93
C VAL A 198 -11.72 -7.23 -11.22
N ALA A 199 -11.71 -8.07 -10.17
CA ALA A 199 -12.00 -9.50 -10.30
C ALA A 199 -13.42 -9.76 -10.85
N ARG A 200 -14.40 -9.00 -10.40
CA ARG A 200 -15.79 -9.09 -10.89
C ARG A 200 -15.91 -8.76 -12.37
N GLN A 201 -15.20 -7.74 -12.84
CA GLN A 201 -15.17 -7.38 -14.27
C GLN A 201 -14.49 -8.49 -15.08
N ALA A 202 -13.37 -9.04 -14.60
CA ALA A 202 -12.68 -10.14 -15.24
C ALA A 202 -13.58 -11.40 -15.33
N ARG A 203 -14.24 -11.77 -14.22
CA ARG A 203 -15.21 -12.85 -14.16
C ARG A 203 -16.34 -12.68 -15.20
N ALA A 204 -16.90 -11.48 -15.31
CA ALA A 204 -17.98 -11.19 -16.27
C ALA A 204 -17.56 -11.43 -17.73
N LYS A 205 -16.27 -11.38 -18.00
CA LYS A 205 -15.67 -11.67 -19.33
C LYS A 205 -15.06 -13.07 -19.43
N GLY A 206 -15.28 -13.94 -18.44
CA GLY A 206 -14.75 -15.30 -18.39
C GLY A 206 -13.24 -15.39 -18.15
N LEU A 207 -12.61 -14.29 -17.76
CA LEU A 207 -11.16 -14.24 -17.50
C LEU A 207 -10.82 -14.82 -16.13
N LYS A 208 -9.63 -15.42 -16.03
CA LYS A 208 -9.05 -15.92 -14.80
C LYS A 208 -7.61 -15.45 -14.65
N ALA A 209 -7.12 -15.42 -13.42
CA ALA A 209 -5.71 -15.15 -13.17
C ALA A 209 -4.82 -16.19 -13.87
N ARG A 210 -3.79 -15.72 -14.55
CA ARG A 210 -2.77 -16.55 -15.21
C ARG A 210 -1.60 -16.90 -14.32
N THR A 211 -1.57 -16.28 -13.12
CA THR A 211 -0.59 -16.58 -12.09
C THR A 211 -1.32 -16.86 -10.77
N PRO A 212 -0.78 -17.72 -9.89
CA PRO A 212 -1.34 -17.91 -8.56
C PRO A 212 -1.59 -16.58 -7.87
N LEU A 213 -2.83 -16.34 -7.47
CA LEU A 213 -3.25 -15.13 -6.74
C LEU A 213 -3.59 -15.53 -5.31
N LEU A 214 -2.80 -15.04 -4.35
CA LEU A 214 -2.96 -15.34 -2.93
C LEU A 214 -3.49 -14.09 -2.21
N VAL A 215 -4.52 -14.28 -1.37
CA VAL A 215 -5.17 -13.18 -0.64
C VAL A 215 -5.11 -13.47 0.84
N THR A 216 -4.50 -12.56 1.62
CA THR A 216 -4.43 -12.65 3.07
C THR A 216 -5.29 -11.55 3.69
N PRO A 217 -6.46 -11.83 4.27
CA PRO A 217 -7.23 -10.85 5.01
C PRO A 217 -6.45 -10.29 6.21
N GLY A 218 -6.76 -9.07 6.64
CA GLY A 218 -6.03 -8.40 7.72
C GLY A 218 -6.43 -8.84 9.13
N SER A 219 -7.62 -9.41 9.28
CA SER A 219 -8.15 -9.92 10.56
C SER A 219 -9.32 -10.87 10.29
N GLU A 220 -9.72 -11.67 11.29
CA GLU A 220 -10.92 -12.50 11.19
C GLU A 220 -12.20 -11.67 11.05
N GLN A 221 -12.29 -10.53 11.73
CA GLN A 221 -13.43 -9.62 11.55
C GLN A 221 -13.49 -9.05 10.13
N GLY A 222 -12.34 -8.63 9.59
CA GLY A 222 -12.23 -8.18 8.20
C GLY A 222 -12.61 -9.29 7.24
N ARG A 223 -12.07 -10.52 7.43
CA ARG A 223 -12.40 -11.69 6.63
C ARG A 223 -13.89 -11.98 6.59
N ALA A 224 -14.53 -12.07 7.78
CA ALA A 224 -15.96 -12.34 7.87
C ALA A 224 -16.80 -11.26 7.17
N THR A 225 -16.37 -10.00 7.23
CA THR A 225 -17.06 -8.89 6.57
C THR A 225 -16.96 -8.96 5.04
N ILE A 226 -15.77 -9.16 4.50
CA ILE A 226 -15.55 -9.25 3.04
C ILE A 226 -16.14 -10.54 2.44
N GLU A 227 -16.20 -11.62 3.24
CA GLU A 227 -16.87 -12.88 2.87
C GLU A 227 -18.38 -12.68 2.81
N ARG A 228 -18.99 -12.12 3.87
CA ARG A 228 -20.42 -11.79 3.92
C ARG A 228 -20.88 -10.96 2.72
N ASP A 229 -20.07 -10.00 2.31
CA ASP A 229 -20.39 -9.06 1.23
C ASP A 229 -19.97 -9.57 -0.16
N GLY A 230 -19.50 -10.82 -0.25
CA GLY A 230 -19.21 -11.51 -1.50
C GLY A 230 -17.89 -11.09 -2.19
N LEU A 231 -17.08 -10.27 -1.54
CA LEU A 231 -15.82 -9.77 -2.13
C LEU A 231 -14.79 -10.90 -2.31
N LEU A 232 -14.73 -11.85 -1.36
CA LEU A 232 -13.87 -13.03 -1.50
C LEU A 232 -14.33 -13.92 -2.65
N ALA A 233 -15.64 -14.13 -2.80
CA ALA A 233 -16.19 -14.95 -3.87
C ALA A 233 -15.85 -14.40 -5.27
N ASP A 234 -15.80 -13.08 -5.45
CA ASP A 234 -15.36 -12.47 -6.71
C ASP A 234 -13.88 -12.76 -7.01
N LEU A 235 -13.01 -12.70 -5.99
CA LEU A 235 -11.59 -13.02 -6.12
C LEU A 235 -11.36 -14.52 -6.37
N GLU A 236 -12.04 -15.38 -5.63
CA GLU A 236 -11.98 -16.85 -5.82
C GLU A 236 -12.48 -17.26 -7.21
N ALA A 237 -13.49 -16.57 -7.74
CA ALA A 237 -14.03 -16.84 -9.07
C ALA A 237 -13.01 -16.65 -10.20
N ILE A 238 -12.01 -15.80 -10.02
CA ILE A 238 -10.90 -15.64 -10.96
C ILE A 238 -9.68 -16.54 -10.62
N GLY A 239 -9.79 -17.36 -9.59
CA GLY A 239 -8.76 -18.34 -9.19
C GLY A 239 -7.90 -17.91 -8.00
N ALA A 240 -8.32 -16.93 -7.20
CA ALA A 240 -7.59 -16.56 -5.97
C ALA A 240 -7.72 -17.67 -4.90
N THR A 241 -6.66 -17.84 -4.11
CA THR A 241 -6.63 -18.64 -2.89
C THR A 241 -6.57 -17.75 -1.67
N VAL A 242 -7.54 -17.90 -0.78
CA VAL A 242 -7.59 -17.14 0.48
C VAL A 242 -6.74 -17.85 1.53
N LEU A 243 -5.75 -17.13 2.08
CA LEU A 243 -4.86 -17.64 3.12
C LEU A 243 -5.40 -17.31 4.52
N ALA A 244 -4.82 -17.95 5.52
CA ALA A 244 -5.05 -17.61 6.92
C ALA A 244 -4.61 -16.16 7.23
N ASN A 245 -5.25 -15.55 8.23
CA ASN A 245 -4.93 -14.19 8.69
C ASN A 245 -3.61 -14.15 9.45
N ALA A 246 -2.52 -14.22 8.73
CA ALA A 246 -1.17 -14.22 9.27
C ALA A 246 -0.24 -13.42 8.34
N CYS A 247 0.91 -13.01 8.86
CA CYS A 247 1.89 -12.32 8.03
C CYS A 247 2.45 -13.22 6.93
N GLY A 248 2.61 -14.52 7.16
CA GLY A 248 2.96 -15.52 6.15
C GLY A 248 4.04 -15.06 5.15
N PRO A 249 3.69 -14.99 3.85
CA PRO A 249 4.63 -14.55 2.82
C PRO A 249 5.19 -13.13 3.02
N CYS A 250 4.48 -12.25 3.72
CA CYS A 250 4.94 -10.88 3.97
C CYS A 250 6.21 -10.80 4.82
N ILE A 251 6.45 -11.81 5.69
CA ILE A 251 7.61 -11.85 6.60
C ILE A 251 8.54 -13.05 6.36
N GLY A 252 8.41 -13.71 5.21
CA GLY A 252 9.28 -14.83 4.88
C GLY A 252 8.85 -16.19 5.44
N GLN A 253 7.66 -16.30 6.00
CA GLN A 253 7.04 -17.57 6.41
C GLN A 253 6.28 -18.19 5.22
N TRP A 254 7.00 -18.44 4.14
CA TRP A 254 6.44 -18.99 2.91
C TRP A 254 7.45 -19.92 2.25
N GLU A 255 7.16 -21.20 2.32
CA GLU A 255 7.91 -22.21 1.61
C GLU A 255 7.33 -22.37 0.19
N ARG A 256 8.16 -22.14 -0.82
CA ARG A 256 7.79 -22.28 -2.23
C ARG A 256 8.33 -23.58 -2.80
N THR A 257 7.43 -24.35 -3.40
CA THR A 257 7.78 -25.62 -4.08
C THR A 257 7.78 -25.49 -5.61
N ASP A 258 7.39 -24.31 -6.13
CA ASP A 258 7.25 -24.00 -7.55
C ASP A 258 8.51 -23.42 -8.19
N ILE A 259 9.53 -23.12 -7.39
CA ILE A 259 10.83 -22.58 -7.84
C ILE A 259 11.99 -23.34 -7.22
N GLY A 260 13.10 -23.43 -7.97
CA GLY A 260 14.37 -23.97 -7.48
C GLY A 260 15.10 -22.99 -6.54
N LYS A 261 15.99 -23.53 -5.71
CA LYS A 261 16.85 -22.70 -4.84
C LYS A 261 17.73 -21.79 -5.69
N GLY A 262 17.64 -20.47 -5.47
CA GLY A 262 18.41 -19.47 -6.22
C GLY A 262 17.86 -19.19 -7.64
N GLU A 263 16.73 -19.77 -8.01
CA GLU A 263 16.08 -19.48 -9.29
C GLU A 263 15.59 -18.03 -9.36
N ARG A 264 15.95 -17.33 -10.45
CA ARG A 264 15.45 -15.98 -10.75
C ARG A 264 13.96 -16.06 -11.09
N ASN A 265 13.16 -15.31 -10.37
CA ASN A 265 11.73 -15.22 -10.61
C ASN A 265 11.19 -13.87 -10.15
N SER A 266 9.98 -13.51 -10.58
CA SER A 266 9.29 -12.29 -10.13
C SER A 266 8.00 -12.63 -9.40
N ILE A 267 7.73 -11.86 -8.35
CA ILE A 267 6.43 -11.82 -7.67
C ILE A 267 5.95 -10.38 -7.59
N LEU A 268 4.63 -10.20 -7.58
CA LEU A 268 4.01 -8.89 -7.39
C LEU A 268 3.10 -8.91 -6.16
N THR A 269 3.29 -7.98 -5.24
CA THR A 269 2.58 -8.00 -3.95
C THR A 269 1.96 -6.63 -3.63
N SER A 270 0.99 -6.59 -2.74
CA SER A 270 0.53 -5.34 -2.11
C SER A 270 1.13 -5.13 -0.72
N TYR A 271 2.16 -5.87 -0.37
CA TYR A 271 2.84 -5.76 0.92
C TYR A 271 3.60 -4.43 1.07
N ASN A 272 4.34 -4.27 2.16
CA ASN A 272 5.08 -3.05 2.43
C ASN A 272 6.58 -3.17 2.17
N ARG A 273 7.15 -4.37 2.15
CA ARG A 273 8.59 -4.63 2.04
C ARG A 273 8.91 -5.65 0.97
N ASN A 274 10.01 -5.42 0.26
CA ASN A 274 10.46 -6.27 -0.85
C ASN A 274 11.98 -6.47 -0.88
N PHE A 275 12.66 -6.32 0.25
CA PHE A 275 14.10 -6.58 0.35
C PHE A 275 14.43 -8.02 -0.06
N PRO A 276 15.66 -8.30 -0.53
CA PRO A 276 16.07 -9.65 -0.89
C PRO A 276 15.78 -10.66 0.22
N ARG A 277 15.25 -11.82 -0.12
CA ARG A 277 14.82 -12.89 0.80
C ARG A 277 13.60 -12.56 1.67
N ARG A 278 12.99 -11.40 1.53
CA ARG A 278 11.91 -10.96 2.43
C ARG A 278 10.69 -11.86 2.40
N ASN A 279 10.31 -12.38 1.24
CA ASN A 279 9.04 -13.09 1.07
C ASN A 279 9.18 -14.63 1.16
N ASP A 280 10.14 -15.20 0.46
CA ASP A 280 10.30 -16.64 0.27
C ASP A 280 11.72 -17.15 0.62
N GLY A 281 12.56 -16.32 1.22
CA GLY A 281 13.94 -16.68 1.56
C GLY A 281 14.90 -16.72 0.36
N ASN A 282 14.42 -16.62 -0.89
CA ASN A 282 15.24 -16.63 -2.09
C ASN A 282 15.72 -15.23 -2.45
N ALA A 283 17.05 -15.01 -2.44
CA ALA A 283 17.65 -13.72 -2.81
C ALA A 283 17.44 -13.34 -4.27
N SER A 284 17.16 -14.32 -5.14
CA SER A 284 16.92 -14.12 -6.57
C SER A 284 15.46 -13.87 -6.93
N THR A 285 14.57 -13.80 -5.95
CA THR A 285 13.19 -13.38 -6.14
C THR A 285 13.10 -11.87 -6.29
N HIS A 286 12.67 -11.41 -7.46
CA HIS A 286 12.39 -10.02 -7.76
C HIS A 286 10.99 -9.68 -7.26
N ALA A 287 10.89 -9.18 -6.04
CA ALA A 287 9.62 -8.81 -5.44
C ALA A 287 9.29 -7.35 -5.77
N PHE A 288 8.14 -7.15 -6.41
CA PHE A 288 7.57 -5.84 -6.71
C PHE A 288 6.39 -5.56 -5.80
N ILE A 289 6.09 -4.27 -5.58
CA ILE A 289 4.97 -3.83 -4.74
C ILE A 289 4.12 -2.84 -5.52
N ALA A 290 2.80 -3.04 -5.50
CA ALA A 290 1.78 -2.16 -6.07
C ALA A 290 0.51 -2.14 -5.19
N SER A 291 -0.51 -1.40 -5.61
CA SER A 291 -1.83 -1.46 -4.98
C SER A 291 -2.55 -2.78 -5.27
N PRO A 292 -3.51 -3.22 -4.42
CA PRO A 292 -4.21 -4.48 -4.60
C PRO A 292 -4.90 -4.64 -5.95
N GLU A 293 -5.56 -3.62 -6.45
CA GLU A 293 -6.22 -3.61 -7.76
C GLU A 293 -5.23 -3.76 -8.91
N VAL A 294 -4.06 -3.14 -8.81
CA VAL A 294 -2.97 -3.30 -9.78
C VAL A 294 -2.41 -4.72 -9.73
N VAL A 295 -2.26 -5.30 -8.53
CA VAL A 295 -1.84 -6.70 -8.37
C VAL A 295 -2.80 -7.64 -9.07
N VAL A 296 -4.14 -7.44 -8.95
CA VAL A 296 -5.14 -8.26 -9.68
C VAL A 296 -5.01 -8.10 -11.18
N ALA A 297 -4.86 -6.86 -11.68
CA ALA A 297 -4.72 -6.61 -13.11
C ALA A 297 -3.50 -7.34 -13.70
N TYR A 298 -2.36 -7.28 -13.02
CA TYR A 298 -1.17 -8.03 -13.42
C TYR A 298 -1.28 -9.55 -13.21
N ALA A 299 -2.05 -10.02 -12.23
CA ALA A 299 -2.32 -11.44 -12.06
C ALA A 299 -3.11 -12.02 -13.25
N LEU A 300 -4.00 -11.22 -13.83
CA LEU A 300 -4.75 -11.61 -15.04
C LEU A 300 -3.85 -11.72 -16.27
N THR A 301 -2.85 -10.84 -16.43
CA THR A 301 -1.88 -10.96 -17.55
C THR A 301 -0.79 -11.99 -17.28
N GLY A 302 -0.41 -12.18 -16.02
CA GLY A 302 0.70 -13.05 -15.58
C GLY A 302 2.09 -12.51 -15.91
N ARG A 303 2.22 -11.25 -16.38
CA ARG A 303 3.47 -10.69 -16.90
C ARG A 303 3.67 -9.24 -16.51
N LEU A 304 4.91 -8.88 -16.12
CA LEU A 304 5.31 -7.50 -15.77
C LEU A 304 5.65 -6.64 -17.00
N ASP A 305 5.92 -7.24 -18.16
CA ASP A 305 6.24 -6.53 -19.41
C ASP A 305 4.99 -6.15 -20.23
N THR A 306 3.84 -6.07 -19.58
CA THR A 306 2.56 -5.57 -20.10
C THR A 306 2.12 -4.34 -19.32
N ASP A 307 1.19 -3.57 -19.88
CA ASP A 307 0.52 -2.47 -19.17
C ASP A 307 -0.99 -2.70 -19.11
N PRO A 308 -1.48 -3.48 -18.12
CA PRO A 308 -2.91 -3.79 -18.05
C PRO A 308 -3.78 -2.60 -17.67
N ILE A 309 -3.18 -1.50 -17.21
CA ILE A 309 -3.92 -0.31 -16.77
C ILE A 309 -4.26 0.61 -17.96
N HIS A 310 -3.32 0.82 -18.89
CA HIS A 310 -3.50 1.70 -20.03
C HIS A 310 -3.94 0.95 -21.28
N ASP A 311 -3.38 -0.25 -21.51
CA ASP A 311 -3.69 -1.07 -22.69
C ASP A 311 -4.88 -2.01 -22.46
N GLY A 312 -5.36 -2.10 -21.22
CA GLY A 312 -6.31 -3.12 -20.80
C GLY A 312 -5.71 -4.52 -20.73
N VAL A 313 -6.42 -5.42 -20.07
CA VAL A 313 -6.02 -6.84 -20.02
C VAL A 313 -6.45 -7.51 -21.34
N GLN A 314 -5.49 -7.73 -22.21
CA GLN A 314 -5.69 -8.39 -23.52
C GLN A 314 -5.51 -9.91 -23.35
N LEU A 315 -6.60 -10.66 -23.34
CA LEU A 315 -6.56 -12.10 -23.15
C LEU A 315 -7.57 -12.81 -24.08
N ASP A 316 -7.09 -13.73 -24.92
CA ASP A 316 -7.90 -14.63 -25.72
C ASP A 316 -9.04 -13.93 -26.50
N GLY A 317 -8.76 -12.73 -27.01
CA GLY A 317 -9.72 -11.91 -27.77
C GLY A 317 -10.66 -11.04 -26.90
N ALA A 318 -10.53 -11.07 -25.58
CA ALA A 318 -11.24 -10.18 -24.67
C ALA A 318 -10.32 -9.07 -24.14
N THR A 319 -10.87 -7.86 -23.96
CA THR A 319 -10.21 -6.71 -23.31
C THR A 319 -10.98 -6.34 -22.03
N LEU A 320 -10.28 -6.19 -20.93
CA LEU A 320 -10.81 -5.71 -19.66
C LEU A 320 -10.52 -4.22 -19.53
#